data_cb05df76952413cc3bc6dbd0039670c8
#
_entry.id   cb05df76952413cc3bc6dbd0039670c8
#
_cell.length_a   1.000
_cell.length_b   1.000
_cell.length_c   1.000
_cell.angle_alpha   90.00
_cell.angle_beta   90.00
_cell.angle_gamma   90.00
#
_symmetry.space_group_name_H-M   'P 1'
#
loop_
_entity.id
_entity.type
_entity.pdbx_description
1 polymer ?
#
loop_
_entity_poly.entity_id
_entity_poly.type
_entity_poly.pdbx_seq_one_letter_code
_entity_poly.pdbx_strand_id
1 'polypeptide(L)'
;MEAIDVHDGICTYRWTISDTGIGMSAEFLSRIFDPFSQEKTDARSVYQGTGLGMAITKGLIEQMNGSIEVTSQVGVGSVFVITIPFEIAEKQKKDEEIAEKYNIRGLHLLAAEDNELNAEIIEMLLTDDGAKVTVAKNGRQAVECFENNPPGTFDAILMDVMMPVMDGIAATKAIRAMDRADAKTIPIIAMTANAFEEDAKRCLAAGMTAHLAKPFQIEDVEKTIVECCGK
;
A
#
# COMPACT_ATOMS: atom_id res chain seq x y z
N MET A 1 -16.70 -7.39 3.06
CA MET A 1 -16.16 -8.71 2.68
C MET A 1 -16.60 -9.72 3.72
N GLU A 2 -17.06 -10.89 3.31
CA GLU A 2 -17.46 -12.00 4.18
C GLU A 2 -17.06 -13.34 3.55
N ALA A 3 -16.63 -14.30 4.38
CA ALA A 3 -16.49 -15.69 3.95
C ALA A 3 -17.87 -16.34 3.98
N ILE A 4 -18.31 -16.91 2.85
CA ILE A 4 -19.66 -17.47 2.72
C ILE A 4 -19.68 -18.98 2.68
N ASP A 5 -18.55 -19.60 2.35
CA ASP A 5 -18.42 -21.04 2.26
C ASP A 5 -16.96 -21.48 2.46
N VAL A 6 -16.77 -22.58 3.19
CA VAL A 6 -15.44 -23.18 3.43
C VAL A 6 -15.57 -24.70 3.36
N HIS A 7 -15.07 -25.32 2.28
CA HIS A 7 -15.01 -26.77 2.14
C HIS A 7 -13.88 -27.20 1.21
N ASP A 8 -13.40 -28.41 1.37
CA ASP A 8 -12.38 -29.05 0.51
C ASP A 8 -11.11 -28.21 0.28
N GLY A 9 -10.69 -27.44 1.29
CA GLY A 9 -9.52 -26.56 1.17
C GLY A 9 -9.76 -25.29 0.36
N ILE A 10 -11.02 -24.96 0.05
CA ILE A 10 -11.42 -23.73 -0.64
C ILE A 10 -12.24 -22.86 0.31
N CYS A 11 -11.93 -21.57 0.35
CA CYS A 11 -12.72 -20.55 1.03
C CYS A 11 -13.30 -19.58 0.00
N THR A 12 -14.62 -19.47 -0.06
CA THR A 12 -15.31 -18.56 -0.97
C THR A 12 -15.64 -17.26 -0.25
N TYR A 13 -15.16 -16.17 -0.79
CA TYR A 13 -15.43 -14.83 -0.28
C TYR A 13 -16.44 -14.10 -1.14
N ARG A 14 -17.28 -13.29 -0.46
CA ARG A 14 -18.21 -12.35 -1.08
C ARG A 14 -17.85 -10.91 -0.71
N TRP A 15 -17.74 -10.07 -1.72
CA TRP A 15 -17.63 -8.61 -1.57
C TRP A 15 -18.92 -7.95 -2.06
N THR A 16 -19.47 -7.07 -1.23
CA THR A 16 -20.58 -6.20 -1.62
C THR A 16 -20.07 -4.76 -1.65
N ILE A 17 -20.14 -4.13 -2.81
CA ILE A 17 -19.71 -2.76 -3.05
C ILE A 17 -20.93 -1.96 -3.45
N SER A 18 -21.30 -0.93 -2.69
CA SER A 18 -22.44 -0.08 -2.96
C SER A 18 -22.06 1.38 -3.09
N ASP A 19 -22.69 2.08 -4.01
CA ASP A 19 -22.61 3.53 -4.16
C ASP A 19 -24.01 4.17 -4.12
N THR A 20 -24.05 5.46 -3.81
CA THR A 20 -25.24 6.29 -3.85
C THR A 20 -25.19 7.26 -5.03
N GLY A 21 -24.59 6.84 -6.15
CA GLY A 21 -24.43 7.62 -7.36
C GLY A 21 -25.72 7.75 -8.18
N ILE A 22 -25.57 8.14 -9.43
CA ILE A 22 -26.71 8.36 -10.34
C ILE A 22 -27.46 7.06 -10.69
N GLY A 23 -26.88 5.90 -10.41
CA GLY A 23 -27.43 4.61 -10.82
C GLY A 23 -27.36 4.41 -12.34
N MET A 24 -27.95 3.31 -12.80
CA MET A 24 -27.92 2.88 -14.21
C MET A 24 -29.32 2.52 -14.69
N SER A 25 -29.57 2.77 -15.99
CA SER A 25 -30.81 2.33 -16.64
C SER A 25 -30.85 0.82 -16.82
N ALA A 26 -32.03 0.22 -16.87
CA ALA A 26 -32.22 -1.21 -17.10
C ALA A 26 -31.62 -1.64 -18.47
N GLU A 27 -31.68 -0.77 -19.47
CA GLU A 27 -31.09 -0.99 -20.78
C GLU A 27 -29.56 -1.08 -20.69
N PHE A 28 -28.92 -0.15 -19.98
CA PHE A 28 -27.46 -0.16 -19.80
C PHE A 28 -27.01 -1.31 -18.90
N LEU A 29 -27.77 -1.62 -17.85
CA LEU A 29 -27.48 -2.71 -16.94
C LEU A 29 -27.34 -4.08 -17.65
N SER A 30 -28.15 -4.31 -18.71
CA SER A 30 -28.09 -5.55 -19.49
C SER A 30 -26.78 -5.73 -20.28
N ARG A 31 -26.03 -4.66 -20.51
CA ARG A 31 -24.81 -4.64 -21.32
C ARG A 31 -23.60 -4.01 -20.63
N ILE A 32 -23.68 -3.78 -19.31
CA ILE A 32 -22.59 -3.13 -18.56
C ILE A 32 -21.25 -3.85 -18.68
N PHE A 33 -21.28 -5.16 -18.91
CA PHE A 33 -20.09 -6.00 -19.08
C PHE A 33 -19.66 -6.17 -20.53
N ASP A 34 -20.38 -5.61 -21.50
CA ASP A 34 -19.98 -5.65 -22.89
C ASP A 34 -18.82 -4.67 -23.15
N PRO A 35 -17.79 -5.07 -23.90
CA PRO A 35 -16.70 -4.18 -24.27
C PRO A 35 -17.21 -2.89 -24.94
N PHE A 36 -16.59 -1.76 -24.60
CA PHE A 36 -16.92 -0.42 -25.12
C PHE A 36 -18.32 0.09 -24.76
N SER A 37 -19.03 -0.59 -23.87
CA SER A 37 -20.32 -0.15 -23.38
C SER A 37 -20.19 1.10 -22.50
N GLN A 38 -20.98 2.11 -22.83
CA GLN A 38 -21.11 3.34 -22.05
C GLN A 38 -22.58 3.74 -21.99
N GLU A 39 -23.03 4.20 -20.81
CA GLU A 39 -24.33 4.85 -20.74
C GLU A 39 -24.22 6.23 -21.36
N LYS A 40 -25.07 6.51 -22.36
CA LYS A 40 -25.13 7.84 -22.98
C LYS A 40 -25.67 8.84 -21.96
N THR A 41 -24.78 9.49 -21.24
CA THR A 41 -25.07 10.71 -20.50
C THR A 41 -24.82 11.90 -21.41
N ASP A 42 -25.70 12.94 -21.30
CA ASP A 42 -25.64 14.16 -22.10
C ASP A 42 -24.24 14.75 -22.22
N ALA A 43 -23.99 15.50 -23.28
CA ALA A 43 -22.70 16.07 -23.74
C ALA A 43 -21.89 16.90 -22.70
N ARG A 44 -22.16 16.76 -21.40
CA ARG A 44 -21.50 17.44 -20.28
C ARG A 44 -20.76 16.48 -19.33
N SER A 45 -20.71 15.17 -19.58
CA SER A 45 -19.96 14.29 -18.70
C SER A 45 -18.46 14.45 -18.95
N VAL A 46 -17.74 15.00 -17.98
CA VAL A 46 -16.31 15.31 -17.98
C VAL A 46 -15.44 14.06 -17.99
N TYR A 47 -16.01 12.88 -17.74
CA TYR A 47 -15.29 11.61 -17.62
C TYR A 47 -15.65 10.66 -18.78
N GLN A 48 -14.90 10.76 -19.88
CA GLN A 48 -14.93 9.77 -20.96
C GLN A 48 -14.06 8.56 -20.56
N GLY A 49 -14.66 7.50 -20.04
CA GLY A 49 -14.00 6.21 -19.91
C GLY A 49 -13.96 5.46 -21.25
N THR A 50 -13.09 4.47 -21.39
CA THR A 50 -13.01 3.61 -22.61
C THR A 50 -14.16 2.61 -22.73
N GLY A 51 -14.95 2.39 -21.68
CA GLY A 51 -15.96 1.35 -21.61
C GLY A 51 -15.39 -0.08 -21.54
N LEU A 52 -14.11 -0.24 -21.24
CA LEU A 52 -13.45 -1.55 -21.15
C LEU A 52 -13.35 -2.06 -19.71
N GLY A 53 -13.38 -1.17 -18.71
CA GLY A 53 -13.09 -1.53 -17.32
C GLY A 53 -13.98 -2.67 -16.79
N MET A 54 -15.30 -2.58 -16.95
CA MET A 54 -16.22 -3.58 -16.44
C MET A 54 -16.12 -4.94 -17.19
N ALA A 55 -15.86 -4.89 -18.48
CA ALA A 55 -15.61 -6.11 -19.27
C ALA A 55 -14.33 -6.82 -18.81
N ILE A 56 -13.25 -6.08 -18.57
CA ILE A 56 -11.99 -6.61 -18.05
C ILE A 56 -12.20 -7.17 -16.64
N THR A 57 -12.87 -6.43 -15.75
CA THR A 57 -13.16 -6.86 -14.38
C THR A 57 -13.92 -8.19 -14.37
N LYS A 58 -14.98 -8.30 -15.18
CA LYS A 58 -15.75 -9.56 -15.31
C LYS A 58 -14.86 -10.70 -15.81
N GLY A 59 -14.06 -10.47 -16.84
CA GLY A 59 -13.15 -11.48 -17.38
C GLY A 59 -12.12 -11.97 -16.36
N LEU A 60 -11.57 -11.09 -15.53
CA LEU A 60 -10.63 -11.46 -14.47
C LEU A 60 -11.32 -12.27 -13.36
N ILE A 61 -12.52 -11.87 -12.94
CA ILE A 61 -13.30 -12.61 -11.94
C ILE A 61 -13.66 -14.00 -12.45
N GLU A 62 -14.08 -14.14 -13.71
CA GLU A 62 -14.39 -15.43 -14.33
C GLU A 62 -13.13 -16.33 -14.44
N GLN A 63 -11.96 -15.75 -14.75
CA GLN A 63 -10.69 -16.50 -14.74
C GLN A 63 -10.32 -17.02 -13.35
N MET A 64 -10.76 -16.34 -12.29
CA MET A 64 -10.63 -16.78 -10.90
C MET A 64 -11.75 -17.73 -10.46
N ASN A 65 -12.53 -18.28 -11.36
CA ASN A 65 -13.72 -19.10 -11.09
C ASN A 65 -14.78 -18.39 -10.22
N GLY A 66 -14.80 -17.08 -10.24
CA GLY A 66 -15.73 -16.23 -9.50
C GLY A 66 -16.93 -15.78 -10.33
N SER A 67 -17.80 -15.02 -9.72
CA SER A 67 -18.95 -14.37 -10.35
C SER A 67 -19.08 -12.91 -9.92
N ILE A 68 -19.68 -12.09 -10.79
CA ILE A 68 -20.04 -10.70 -10.49
C ILE A 68 -21.49 -10.47 -10.89
N GLU A 69 -22.24 -9.93 -9.95
CA GLU A 69 -23.62 -9.51 -10.13
C GLU A 69 -23.76 -8.03 -9.87
N VAL A 70 -24.70 -7.36 -10.55
CA VAL A 70 -24.96 -5.94 -10.35
C VAL A 70 -26.44 -5.66 -10.30
N THR A 71 -26.85 -4.84 -9.35
CA THR A 71 -28.17 -4.25 -9.26
C THR A 71 -28.04 -2.74 -9.19
N SER A 72 -28.88 -2.02 -9.92
CA SER A 72 -28.84 -0.55 -9.93
C SER A 72 -30.20 0.04 -10.22
N GLN A 73 -30.42 1.24 -9.70
CA GLN A 73 -31.62 2.03 -9.95
C GLN A 73 -31.24 3.49 -10.17
N VAL A 74 -31.73 4.08 -11.24
CA VAL A 74 -31.48 5.50 -11.56
C VAL A 74 -31.89 6.39 -10.40
N GLY A 75 -31.01 7.30 -9.99
CA GLY A 75 -31.19 8.23 -8.89
C GLY A 75 -31.03 7.64 -7.49
N VAL A 76 -30.71 6.36 -7.36
CA VAL A 76 -30.50 5.69 -6.07
C VAL A 76 -29.05 5.24 -5.89
N GLY A 77 -28.44 4.67 -6.95
CA GLY A 77 -27.08 4.13 -6.93
C GLY A 77 -26.98 2.71 -7.44
N SER A 78 -25.84 2.05 -7.18
CA SER A 78 -25.57 0.70 -7.65
C SER A 78 -25.00 -0.17 -6.54
N VAL A 79 -25.23 -1.48 -6.64
CA VAL A 79 -24.65 -2.51 -5.77
C VAL A 79 -24.04 -3.59 -6.64
N PHE A 80 -22.77 -3.82 -6.44
CA PHE A 80 -22.00 -4.92 -7.06
C PHE A 80 -21.75 -5.99 -6.01
N VAL A 81 -22.00 -7.24 -6.37
CA VAL A 81 -21.71 -8.41 -5.55
C VAL A 81 -20.72 -9.27 -6.31
N ILE A 82 -19.53 -9.45 -5.73
CA ILE A 82 -18.45 -10.25 -6.32
C ILE A 82 -18.25 -11.46 -5.41
N THR A 83 -18.17 -12.66 -6.01
CA THR A 83 -17.92 -13.90 -5.29
C THR A 83 -16.74 -14.61 -5.92
N ILE A 84 -15.69 -14.93 -5.14
CA ILE A 84 -14.48 -15.59 -5.64
C ILE A 84 -14.07 -16.70 -4.68
N PRO A 85 -13.83 -17.93 -5.16
CA PRO A 85 -13.23 -19.00 -4.39
C PRO A 85 -11.70 -18.84 -4.36
N PHE A 86 -11.11 -19.08 -3.20
CA PHE A 86 -9.66 -19.12 -2.99
C PHE A 86 -9.26 -20.45 -2.35
N GLU A 87 -8.17 -21.02 -2.81
CA GLU A 87 -7.54 -22.12 -2.12
C GLU A 87 -7.02 -21.63 -0.75
N ILE A 88 -7.32 -22.39 0.30
CA ILE A 88 -6.79 -22.11 1.63
C ILE A 88 -5.32 -22.52 1.61
N ALA A 89 -4.42 -21.54 1.65
CA ALA A 89 -3.01 -21.80 1.79
C ALA A 89 -2.74 -22.52 3.12
N GLU A 90 -2.08 -23.67 3.08
CA GLU A 90 -1.49 -24.23 4.28
C GLU A 90 -0.45 -23.24 4.79
N LYS A 91 -0.55 -22.86 6.08
CA LYS A 91 0.42 -22.00 6.74
C LYS A 91 1.81 -22.61 6.55
N GLN A 92 2.60 -22.02 5.67
CA GLN A 92 3.92 -22.57 5.39
C GLN A 92 4.76 -22.36 6.65
N LYS A 93 5.39 -23.44 7.16
CA LYS A 93 6.40 -23.34 8.24
C LYS A 93 7.46 -22.29 7.98
N LYS A 94 7.64 -21.93 6.71
CA LYS A 94 8.55 -20.88 6.24
C LYS A 94 8.14 -19.48 6.72
N ASP A 95 6.84 -19.20 6.87
CA ASP A 95 6.36 -17.89 7.32
C ASP A 95 6.60 -17.71 8.84
N GLU A 96 6.52 -18.81 9.61
CA GLU A 96 6.86 -18.81 11.05
C GLU A 96 8.39 -18.66 11.26
N GLU A 97 9.21 -19.35 10.46
CA GLU A 97 10.66 -19.21 10.51
C GLU A 97 11.15 -17.82 10.08
N ILE A 98 10.46 -17.15 9.13
CA ILE A 98 10.78 -15.78 8.70
C ILE A 98 10.37 -14.78 9.77
N ALA A 99 9.17 -14.92 10.36
CA ALA A 99 8.67 -14.05 11.43
C ALA A 99 9.51 -14.15 12.71
N GLU A 100 10.09 -15.33 13.02
CA GLU A 100 11.06 -15.47 14.12
C GLU A 100 12.43 -14.86 13.77
N LYS A 101 12.80 -14.83 12.49
CA LYS A 101 14.12 -14.38 12.03
C LYS A 101 14.23 -12.85 11.94
N TYR A 102 13.17 -12.16 11.57
CA TYR A 102 13.16 -10.71 11.37
C TYR A 102 12.17 -10.02 12.32
N ASN A 103 12.50 -10.05 13.62
CA ASN A 103 11.61 -9.52 14.65
C ASN A 103 11.81 -8.02 14.85
N ILE A 104 10.81 -7.23 14.44
CA ILE A 104 10.76 -5.76 14.61
C ILE A 104 10.02 -5.33 15.88
N ARG A 105 9.55 -6.28 16.70
CA ARG A 105 8.77 -6.01 17.91
C ARG A 105 9.51 -5.08 18.86
N GLY A 106 8.82 -4.02 19.27
CA GLY A 106 9.35 -3.02 20.18
C GLY A 106 10.25 -1.96 19.55
N LEU A 107 10.53 -2.04 18.24
CA LEU A 107 11.20 -0.97 17.52
C LEU A 107 10.27 0.24 17.38
N HIS A 108 10.84 1.44 17.40
CA HIS A 108 10.12 2.67 17.09
C HIS A 108 10.61 3.22 15.75
N LEU A 109 9.74 3.19 14.76
CA LEU A 109 10.04 3.56 13.38
C LEU A 109 9.42 4.92 13.04
N LEU A 110 10.14 5.75 12.28
CA LEU A 110 9.62 6.95 11.66
C LEU A 110 9.38 6.66 10.18
N ALA A 111 8.13 6.71 9.73
CA ALA A 111 7.75 6.49 8.33
C ALA A 111 7.36 7.82 7.66
N ALA A 112 8.08 8.21 6.61
CA ALA A 112 7.78 9.38 5.79
C ALA A 112 7.16 8.93 4.46
N GLU A 113 5.88 9.23 4.26
CA GLU A 113 5.07 8.84 3.09
C GLU A 113 3.99 9.90 2.87
N ASP A 114 3.85 10.43 1.67
CA ASP A 114 2.90 11.50 1.36
C ASP A 114 1.51 11.00 0.95
N ASN A 115 1.43 9.76 0.50
CA ASN A 115 0.15 9.11 0.18
C ASN A 115 -0.47 8.54 1.46
N GLU A 116 -1.63 9.07 1.87
CA GLU A 116 -2.31 8.66 3.11
C GLU A 116 -2.62 7.16 3.16
N LEU A 117 -3.07 6.58 2.04
CA LEU A 117 -3.37 5.14 1.99
C LEU A 117 -2.10 4.28 2.17
N ASN A 118 -0.99 4.65 1.51
CA ASN A 118 0.28 3.94 1.68
C ASN A 118 0.79 4.07 3.12
N ALA A 119 0.68 5.26 3.71
CA ALA A 119 1.09 5.51 5.09
C ALA A 119 0.27 4.65 6.08
N GLU A 120 -1.06 4.58 5.91
CA GLU A 120 -1.94 3.74 6.72
C GLU A 120 -1.58 2.25 6.59
N ILE A 121 -1.29 1.77 5.37
CA ILE A 121 -0.90 0.38 5.12
C ILE A 121 0.42 0.06 5.82
N ILE A 122 1.45 0.91 5.66
CA ILE A 122 2.75 0.73 6.30
C ILE A 122 2.60 0.74 7.83
N GLU A 123 1.86 1.71 8.38
CA GLU A 123 1.62 1.81 9.81
C GLU A 123 0.91 0.57 10.35
N MET A 124 -0.16 0.11 9.69
CA MET A 124 -0.93 -1.06 10.09
C MET A 124 -0.05 -2.32 10.10
N LEU A 125 0.63 -2.60 8.98
CA LEU A 125 1.44 -3.82 8.84
C LEU A 125 2.56 -3.88 9.88
N LEU A 126 3.34 -2.81 10.05
CA LEU A 126 4.45 -2.78 10.99
C LEU A 126 3.97 -2.77 12.46
N THR A 127 2.78 -2.22 12.75
CA THR A 127 2.21 -2.24 14.08
C THR A 127 1.66 -3.62 14.45
N ASP A 128 1.07 -4.35 13.50
CA ASP A 128 0.60 -5.72 13.68
C ASP A 128 1.76 -6.66 14.06
N ASP A 129 2.97 -6.40 13.52
CA ASP A 129 4.19 -7.13 13.87
C ASP A 129 4.92 -6.59 15.13
N GLY A 130 4.28 -5.64 15.80
CA GLY A 130 4.65 -5.18 17.15
C GLY A 130 5.64 -4.02 17.19
N ALA A 131 5.90 -3.34 16.07
CA ALA A 131 6.64 -2.09 16.06
C ALA A 131 5.74 -0.91 16.47
N LYS A 132 6.34 0.17 16.93
CA LYS A 132 5.68 1.46 17.06
C LYS A 132 6.03 2.31 15.84
N VAL A 133 5.03 2.89 15.18
CA VAL A 133 5.24 3.72 13.99
C VAL A 133 4.80 5.15 14.25
N THR A 134 5.62 6.10 13.81
CA THR A 134 5.28 7.54 13.76
C THR A 134 5.29 7.95 12.30
N VAL A 135 4.18 8.48 11.80
CA VAL A 135 4.03 8.86 10.38
C VAL A 135 4.32 10.35 10.18
N ALA A 136 5.08 10.68 9.13
CA ALA A 136 5.31 12.02 8.61
C ALA A 136 4.82 12.10 7.16
N LYS A 137 4.06 13.14 6.81
CA LYS A 137 3.42 13.29 5.49
C LYS A 137 4.34 13.89 4.40
N ASN A 138 5.57 14.20 4.71
CA ASN A 138 6.60 14.71 3.80
C ASN A 138 7.96 14.74 4.49
N GLY A 139 9.03 14.98 3.72
CA GLY A 139 10.39 15.02 4.26
C GLY A 139 10.64 16.10 5.30
N ARG A 140 9.96 17.25 5.20
CA ARG A 140 10.10 18.31 6.21
C ARG A 140 9.55 17.88 7.55
N GLN A 141 8.37 17.30 7.59
CA GLN A 141 7.78 16.75 8.82
C GLN A 141 8.65 15.64 9.42
N ALA A 142 9.26 14.78 8.56
CA ALA A 142 10.18 13.75 9.04
C ALA A 142 11.40 14.38 9.73
N VAL A 143 12.00 15.41 9.14
CA VAL A 143 13.12 16.17 9.73
C VAL A 143 12.73 16.79 11.06
N GLU A 144 11.60 17.51 11.11
CA GLU A 144 11.08 18.14 12.32
C GLU A 144 10.74 17.11 13.41
N CYS A 145 10.13 15.99 13.02
CA CYS A 145 9.81 14.91 13.95
C CYS A 145 11.10 14.30 14.54
N PHE A 146 12.12 14.06 13.72
CA PHE A 146 13.40 13.56 14.19
C PHE A 146 14.12 14.56 15.10
N GLU A 147 14.11 15.85 14.75
CA GLU A 147 14.76 16.92 15.51
C GLU A 147 14.11 17.14 16.89
N ASN A 148 12.77 17.15 16.96
CA ASN A 148 12.01 17.45 18.17
C ASN A 148 11.92 16.28 19.16
N ASN A 149 12.37 15.10 18.80
CA ASN A 149 12.40 13.95 19.70
C ASN A 149 13.82 13.71 20.24
N PRO A 150 13.98 13.21 21.47
CA PRO A 150 15.29 12.89 22.04
C PRO A 150 16.10 11.93 21.14
N PRO A 151 17.45 12.02 21.14
CA PRO A 151 18.29 11.04 20.45
C PRO A 151 17.99 9.61 20.93
N GLY A 152 17.92 8.68 19.97
CA GLY A 152 17.59 7.28 20.26
C GLY A 152 16.08 6.99 20.41
N THR A 153 15.21 7.96 20.13
CA THR A 153 13.75 7.74 20.11
C THR A 153 13.35 6.82 18.97
N PHE A 154 13.98 6.95 17.81
CA PHE A 154 13.70 6.12 16.64
C PHE A 154 14.83 5.12 16.41
N ASP A 155 14.49 3.87 16.07
CA ASP A 155 15.43 2.81 15.71
C ASP A 155 15.79 2.87 14.22
N ALA A 156 14.83 3.24 13.35
CA ALA A 156 15.06 3.44 11.92
C ALA A 156 14.06 4.43 11.32
N ILE A 157 14.37 4.93 10.13
CA ILE A 157 13.51 5.82 9.32
C ILE A 157 13.22 5.12 7.99
N LEU A 158 11.95 4.92 7.67
CA LEU A 158 11.48 4.58 6.34
C LEU A 158 11.17 5.88 5.60
N MET A 159 11.84 6.15 4.48
CA MET A 159 11.79 7.43 3.81
C MET A 159 11.39 7.28 2.36
N ASP A 160 10.18 7.71 1.98
CA ASP A 160 9.85 7.84 0.57
C ASP A 160 10.78 8.87 -0.10
N VAL A 161 11.29 8.49 -1.25
CA VAL A 161 12.19 9.38 -2.01
C VAL A 161 11.42 10.50 -2.69
N MET A 162 10.20 10.22 -3.16
CA MET A 162 9.40 11.16 -3.96
C MET A 162 8.25 11.73 -3.14
N MET A 163 8.50 12.84 -2.45
CA MET A 163 7.48 13.53 -1.64
C MET A 163 7.41 15.02 -1.99
N PRO A 164 6.23 15.66 -1.85
CA PRO A 164 6.09 17.12 -1.98
C PRO A 164 6.76 17.85 -0.81
N VAL A 165 6.94 19.16 -0.94
CA VAL A 165 7.52 20.08 0.04
C VAL A 165 9.00 19.84 0.27
N MET A 166 9.41 18.63 0.61
CA MET A 166 10.80 18.18 0.76
C MET A 166 10.87 16.71 0.39
N ASP A 167 11.70 16.37 -0.59
CA ASP A 167 11.94 14.99 -0.99
C ASP A 167 12.79 14.23 0.02
N GLY A 168 12.80 12.90 -0.08
CA GLY A 168 13.50 12.04 0.87
C GLY A 168 15.02 12.22 0.86
N ILE A 169 15.60 12.59 -0.29
CA ILE A 169 17.05 12.86 -0.42
C ILE A 169 17.42 14.13 0.36
N ALA A 170 16.65 15.19 0.19
CA ALA A 170 16.86 16.45 0.90
C ALA A 170 16.64 16.26 2.42
N ALA A 171 15.59 15.51 2.80
CA ALA A 171 15.31 15.19 4.20
C ALA A 171 16.47 14.37 4.83
N THR A 172 16.98 13.35 4.14
CA THR A 172 18.12 12.57 4.59
C THR A 172 19.36 13.43 4.82
N LYS A 173 19.70 14.29 3.86
CA LYS A 173 20.84 15.20 4.01
C LYS A 173 20.66 16.15 5.20
N ALA A 174 19.44 16.67 5.42
CA ALA A 174 19.14 17.53 6.55
C ALA A 174 19.32 16.78 7.88
N ILE A 175 18.79 15.55 8.01
CA ILE A 175 18.97 14.70 9.18
C ILE A 175 20.46 14.43 9.43
N ARG A 176 21.21 14.00 8.39
CA ARG A 176 22.65 13.69 8.50
C ARG A 176 23.52 14.89 8.87
N ALA A 177 23.06 16.12 8.60
CA ALA A 177 23.76 17.35 8.93
C ALA A 177 23.49 17.85 10.36
N MET A 178 22.52 17.26 11.08
CA MET A 178 22.22 17.68 12.46
C MET A 178 23.37 17.38 13.41
N ASP A 179 23.57 18.28 14.38
CA ASP A 179 24.53 18.11 15.47
C ASP A 179 23.86 17.34 16.62
N ARG A 180 23.64 16.04 16.39
CA ARG A 180 23.10 15.12 17.39
C ARG A 180 23.69 13.70 17.22
N ALA A 181 23.76 12.98 18.32
CA ALA A 181 24.51 11.73 18.41
C ALA A 181 24.08 10.66 17.40
N ASP A 182 22.77 10.50 17.17
CA ASP A 182 22.18 9.49 16.31
C ASP A 182 21.98 9.93 14.85
N ALA A 183 22.10 11.20 14.52
CA ALA A 183 21.84 11.73 13.19
C ALA A 183 22.71 11.09 12.09
N LYS A 184 23.93 10.68 12.42
CA LYS A 184 24.87 10.07 11.46
C LYS A 184 24.74 8.54 11.36
N THR A 185 24.12 7.92 12.37
CA THR A 185 24.11 6.45 12.51
C THR A 185 22.74 5.85 12.36
N ILE A 186 21.65 6.59 12.60
CA ILE A 186 20.29 6.05 12.45
C ILE A 186 20.09 5.46 11.04
N PRO A 187 19.62 4.21 10.91
CA PRO A 187 19.27 3.65 9.63
C PRO A 187 18.19 4.50 8.93
N ILE A 188 18.44 4.89 7.68
CA ILE A 188 17.46 5.53 6.80
C ILE A 188 17.30 4.64 5.59
N ILE A 189 16.13 4.06 5.43
CA ILE A 189 15.78 3.11 4.39
C ILE A 189 14.94 3.84 3.36
N ALA A 190 15.45 3.97 2.13
CA ALA A 190 14.72 4.59 1.03
C ALA A 190 13.58 3.70 0.56
N MET A 191 12.40 4.26 0.36
CA MET A 191 11.30 3.64 -0.37
C MET A 191 11.20 4.29 -1.75
N THR A 192 11.42 3.54 -2.83
CA THR A 192 11.50 4.09 -4.18
C THR A 192 10.48 3.46 -5.12
N ALA A 193 9.93 4.24 -6.05
CA ALA A 193 9.07 3.71 -7.12
C ALA A 193 9.85 2.91 -8.18
N ASN A 194 11.18 3.07 -8.25
CA ASN A 194 12.04 2.47 -9.26
C ASN A 194 13.13 1.60 -8.61
N ALA A 195 13.31 0.39 -9.16
CA ALA A 195 14.37 -0.53 -8.77
C ALA A 195 15.70 -0.29 -9.53
N PHE A 196 15.88 0.84 -10.24
CA PHE A 196 17.06 1.10 -11.03
C PHE A 196 18.29 1.37 -10.15
N GLU A 197 19.42 0.79 -10.52
CA GLU A 197 20.70 0.96 -9.82
C GLU A 197 21.12 2.43 -9.63
N GLU A 198 20.74 3.32 -10.54
CA GLU A 198 21.06 4.74 -10.46
C GLU A 198 20.35 5.44 -9.31
N ASP A 199 19.07 5.11 -9.07
CA ASP A 199 18.29 5.67 -7.96
C ASP A 199 18.81 5.13 -6.61
N ALA A 200 19.14 3.85 -6.54
CA ALA A 200 19.79 3.26 -5.36
C ALA A 200 21.13 3.95 -5.04
N LYS A 201 21.97 4.18 -6.04
CA LYS A 201 23.26 4.90 -5.87
C LYS A 201 23.06 6.34 -5.38
N ARG A 202 22.04 7.04 -5.87
CA ARG A 202 21.69 8.40 -5.41
C ARG A 202 21.26 8.42 -3.96
N CYS A 203 20.42 7.46 -3.54
CA CYS A 203 19.99 7.31 -2.15
C CYS A 203 21.17 7.05 -1.21
N LEU A 204 22.02 6.11 -1.54
CA LEU A 204 23.22 5.79 -0.76
C LEU A 204 24.21 6.98 -0.69
N ALA A 205 24.41 7.70 -1.81
CA ALA A 205 25.26 8.89 -1.85
C ALA A 205 24.71 10.05 -1.01
N ALA A 206 23.37 10.09 -0.78
CA ALA A 206 22.75 11.06 0.12
C ALA A 206 22.90 10.70 1.61
N GLY A 207 23.37 9.50 1.94
CA GLY A 207 23.55 9.01 3.31
C GLY A 207 22.44 8.06 3.79
N MET A 208 21.59 7.55 2.89
CA MET A 208 20.66 6.47 3.21
C MET A 208 21.41 5.16 3.40
N THR A 209 20.87 4.27 4.23
CA THR A 209 21.52 3.00 4.62
C THR A 209 21.19 1.86 3.69
N ALA A 210 19.92 1.81 3.24
CA ALA A 210 19.40 0.79 2.34
C ALA A 210 18.28 1.38 1.45
N HIS A 211 17.80 0.57 0.51
CA HIS A 211 16.65 0.94 -0.33
C HIS A 211 15.71 -0.25 -0.51
N LEU A 212 14.43 0.06 -0.66
CA LEU A 212 13.34 -0.86 -0.98
C LEU A 212 12.58 -0.32 -2.19
N ALA A 213 12.39 -1.15 -3.20
CA ALA A 213 11.59 -0.78 -4.38
C ALA A 213 10.11 -1.08 -4.14
N LYS A 214 9.24 -0.10 -4.41
CA LYS A 214 7.78 -0.29 -4.39
C LYS A 214 7.31 -0.99 -5.68
N PRO A 215 6.35 -1.95 -5.63
CA PRO A 215 5.72 -2.50 -4.42
C PRO A 215 6.65 -3.50 -3.70
N PHE A 216 6.73 -3.41 -2.38
CA PHE A 216 7.51 -4.32 -1.54
C PHE A 216 6.58 -5.25 -0.74
N GLN A 217 7.10 -6.42 -0.36
CA GLN A 217 6.44 -7.30 0.60
C GLN A 217 6.85 -6.87 2.01
N ILE A 218 5.99 -7.13 3.01
CA ILE A 218 6.28 -6.73 4.40
C ILE A 218 7.55 -7.39 4.93
N GLU A 219 7.78 -8.64 4.55
CA GLU A 219 8.95 -9.42 4.93
C GLU A 219 10.27 -8.77 4.46
N ASP A 220 10.27 -8.14 3.27
CA ASP A 220 11.43 -7.41 2.76
C ASP A 220 11.71 -6.15 3.58
N VAL A 221 10.64 -5.49 4.06
CA VAL A 221 10.75 -4.30 4.93
C VAL A 221 11.32 -4.69 6.28
N GLU A 222 10.75 -5.71 6.94
CA GLU A 222 11.19 -6.22 8.23
C GLU A 222 12.65 -6.69 8.19
N LYS A 223 12.98 -7.52 7.18
CA LYS A 223 14.34 -7.98 6.95
C LYS A 223 15.32 -6.81 6.84
N THR A 224 14.98 -5.81 6.01
CA THR A 224 15.85 -4.65 5.79
C THR A 224 16.01 -3.83 7.06
N ILE A 225 14.94 -3.65 7.85
CA ILE A 225 15.00 -2.94 9.13
C ILE A 225 15.95 -3.65 10.10
N VAL A 226 15.76 -4.97 10.28
CA VAL A 226 16.56 -5.78 11.22
C VAL A 226 18.04 -5.79 10.80
N GLU A 227 18.34 -6.01 9.51
CA GLU A 227 19.69 -5.97 8.98
C GLU A 227 20.38 -4.60 9.19
N CYS A 228 19.63 -3.50 9.00
CA CYS A 228 20.15 -2.15 9.19
C CYS A 228 20.33 -1.78 10.66
N CYS A 229 19.46 -2.28 11.56
CA CYS A 229 19.54 -2.03 13.00
C CYS A 229 20.58 -2.92 13.71
N GLY A 230 21.13 -3.94 13.04
CA GLY A 230 22.12 -4.87 13.61
C GLY A 230 21.55 -5.74 14.74
N LYS A 231 20.27 -6.09 14.65
CA LYS A 231 19.53 -6.87 15.65
C LYS A 231 19.21 -8.27 15.14
#